data_25733e22a28482aa9dbcf5c7ddc80791
#
_entry.id   25733e22a28482aa9dbcf5c7ddc80791
#
_cell.length_a   1.000
_cell.length_b   1.000
_cell.length_c   1.000
_cell.angle_alpha   90.00
_cell.angle_beta   90.00
_cell.angle_gamma   90.00
#
_symmetry.space_group_name_H-M   'P 1'
#
loop_
_entity.id
_entity.type
_entity.pdbx_description
1 polymer ?
#
loop_
_entity_poly.entity_id
_entity_poly.type
_entity_poly.pdbx_seq_one_letter_code
_entity_poly.pdbx_strand_id
1 'polypeptide(L)'
;MAPNDRWVAIVDDDPSVRSALGRVLRTAGIAVETYASAHEYLSATLEREPTCLVLDVHLGSMSGFDLQDRLIASGSRVSIVFITAHDEVSSAELERRAGPVGYLRKPFDGDQLLALVRRVVHARSLR
;
A
#
# COMPACT_ATOMS: atom_id res chain seq x y z
N MET A 1 9.80 -22.14 1.38
CA MET A 1 9.27 -20.87 0.91
C MET A 1 10.29 -19.75 1.08
N ALA A 2 10.54 -19.02 0.04
CA ALA A 2 11.49 -17.92 0.11
C ALA A 2 10.95 -16.77 0.97
N PRO A 3 11.78 -16.16 1.83
CA PRO A 3 11.33 -15.04 2.66
C PRO A 3 10.76 -13.88 1.86
N ASN A 4 11.27 -13.65 0.67
CA ASN A 4 10.85 -12.53 -0.18
C ASN A 4 9.59 -12.82 -1.00
N ASP A 5 8.90 -13.94 -0.73
CA ASP A 5 7.58 -14.16 -1.29
C ASP A 5 6.56 -13.21 -0.69
N ARG A 6 6.88 -12.65 0.46
CA ARG A 6 6.05 -11.67 1.13
C ARG A 6 6.76 -10.34 1.13
N TRP A 7 6.30 -9.47 0.27
CA TRP A 7 6.90 -8.15 0.16
C TRP A 7 5.80 -7.10 0.01
N VAL A 8 6.15 -5.86 0.27
CA VAL A 8 5.23 -4.73 0.30
C VAL A 8 5.66 -3.72 -0.74
N ALA A 9 4.70 -3.23 -1.50
CA ALA A 9 4.94 -2.11 -2.41
C ALA A 9 4.37 -0.84 -1.77
N ILE A 10 5.05 0.27 -1.97
CA ILE A 10 4.58 1.59 -1.53
C ILE A 10 4.47 2.47 -2.76
N VAL A 11 3.31 3.09 -2.96
CA VAL A 11 3.09 4.05 -4.03
C VAL A 11 2.68 5.38 -3.41
N ASP A 12 3.54 6.37 -3.51
CA ASP A 12 3.30 7.71 -2.98
C ASP A 12 4.14 8.69 -3.80
N ASP A 13 3.57 9.80 -4.24
CA ASP A 13 4.27 10.74 -5.10
C ASP A 13 5.22 11.67 -4.32
N ASP A 14 5.11 11.72 -3.01
CA ASP A 14 6.01 12.52 -2.17
C ASP A 14 7.25 11.68 -1.81
N PRO A 15 8.45 12.05 -2.30
CA PRO A 15 9.65 11.26 -2.02
C PRO A 15 10.00 11.19 -0.54
N SER A 16 9.70 12.22 0.24
CA SER A 16 9.97 12.21 1.68
C SER A 16 9.09 11.21 2.40
N VAL A 17 7.80 11.20 2.06
CA VAL A 17 6.86 10.24 2.64
C VAL A 17 7.24 8.83 2.23
N ARG A 18 7.50 8.63 0.95
CA ARG A 18 7.88 7.32 0.40
C ARG A 18 9.11 6.76 1.11
N SER A 19 10.13 7.60 1.29
CA SER A 19 11.36 7.21 1.98
C SER A 19 11.10 6.86 3.44
N ALA A 20 10.31 7.68 4.13
CA ALA A 20 10.00 7.45 5.55
C ALA A 20 9.23 6.15 5.76
N LEU A 21 8.21 5.90 4.92
CA LEU A 21 7.41 4.68 5.01
C LEU A 21 8.27 3.45 4.72
N GLY A 22 9.11 3.53 3.71
CA GLY A 22 10.03 2.43 3.38
C GLY A 22 10.96 2.10 4.53
N ARG A 23 11.47 3.13 5.19
CA ARG A 23 12.38 2.93 6.33
C ARG A 23 11.68 2.23 7.48
N VAL A 24 10.46 2.63 7.79
CA VAL A 24 9.69 2.00 8.87
C VAL A 24 9.56 0.49 8.62
N LEU A 25 9.17 0.12 7.41
CA LEU A 25 8.94 -1.28 7.09
C LEU A 25 10.24 -2.08 7.00
N ARG A 26 11.28 -1.51 6.39
CA ARG A 26 12.57 -2.20 6.28
C ARG A 26 13.22 -2.41 7.65
N THR A 27 13.09 -1.44 8.53
CA THR A 27 13.62 -1.57 9.90
C THR A 27 12.94 -2.71 10.64
N ALA A 28 11.69 -3.00 10.29
CA ALA A 28 10.95 -4.12 10.88
C ALA A 28 11.21 -5.45 10.17
N GLY A 29 12.14 -5.48 9.22
CA GLY A 29 12.49 -6.72 8.51
C GLY A 29 11.58 -7.06 7.35
N ILE A 30 10.79 -6.11 6.86
CA ILE A 30 9.86 -6.34 5.76
C ILE A 30 10.50 -5.88 4.45
N ALA A 31 10.48 -6.75 3.44
CA ALA A 31 10.98 -6.40 2.12
C ALA A 31 10.04 -5.39 1.46
N VAL A 32 10.59 -4.32 0.92
CA VAL A 32 9.82 -3.19 0.38
C VAL A 32 10.41 -2.72 -0.93
N GLU A 33 9.53 -2.43 -1.89
CA GLU A 33 9.86 -1.67 -3.10
C GLU A 33 8.96 -0.45 -3.15
N THR A 34 9.48 0.65 -3.68
CA THR A 34 8.73 1.91 -3.69
C THR A 34 8.57 2.43 -5.11
N TYR A 35 7.45 3.11 -5.35
CA TYR A 35 7.10 3.65 -6.67
C TYR A 35 6.57 5.06 -6.49
N ALA A 36 6.92 5.95 -7.40
CA ALA A 36 6.56 7.37 -7.31
C ALA A 36 5.17 7.66 -7.87
N SER A 37 4.60 6.74 -8.65
CA SER A 37 3.30 6.95 -9.28
C SER A 37 2.60 5.63 -9.54
N ALA A 38 1.30 5.72 -9.80
CA ALA A 38 0.53 4.55 -10.21
C ALA A 38 1.06 3.98 -11.53
N HIS A 39 1.42 4.85 -12.46
CA HIS A 39 1.98 4.42 -13.75
C HIS A 39 3.28 3.66 -13.57
N GLU A 40 4.16 4.14 -12.69
CA GLU A 40 5.42 3.47 -12.42
C GLU A 40 5.17 2.07 -11.86
N TYR A 41 4.23 1.94 -10.93
CA TYR A 41 3.88 0.65 -10.36
C TYR A 41 3.31 -0.29 -11.44
N LEU A 42 2.36 0.21 -12.24
CA LEU A 42 1.73 -0.60 -13.29
C LEU A 42 2.71 -1.01 -14.39
N SER A 43 3.73 -0.19 -14.64
CA SER A 43 4.73 -0.46 -15.67
C SER A 43 5.83 -1.40 -15.18
N ALA A 44 5.93 -1.62 -13.87
CA ALA A 44 6.96 -2.50 -13.33
C ALA A 44 6.67 -3.93 -13.74
N THR A 45 7.73 -4.64 -14.13
CA THR A 45 7.62 -6.06 -14.42
C THR A 45 7.71 -6.82 -13.11
N LEU A 46 6.60 -7.34 -12.66
CA LEU A 46 6.53 -8.04 -11.39
C LEU A 46 6.40 -9.54 -11.63
N GLU A 47 7.39 -10.29 -11.18
CA GLU A 47 7.30 -11.75 -11.23
C GLU A 47 6.24 -12.24 -10.27
N ARG A 48 6.10 -11.54 -9.15
CA ARG A 48 5.09 -11.85 -8.13
C ARG A 48 4.52 -10.54 -7.60
N GLU A 49 3.22 -10.53 -7.39
CA GLU A 49 2.56 -9.40 -6.76
C GLU A 49 3.06 -9.19 -5.35
N PRO A 50 3.09 -7.94 -4.87
CA PRO A 50 3.28 -7.72 -3.44
C PRO A 50 2.12 -8.33 -2.65
N THR A 51 2.40 -8.72 -1.43
CA THR A 51 1.36 -9.18 -0.51
C THR A 51 0.47 -8.01 -0.11
N CYS A 52 1.07 -6.85 0.03
CA CYS A 52 0.40 -5.64 0.49
C CYS A 52 0.88 -4.44 -0.34
N LEU A 53 -0.04 -3.57 -0.68
CA LEU A 53 0.25 -2.31 -1.37
C LEU A 53 -0.16 -1.17 -0.45
N VAL A 54 0.81 -0.36 -0.02
CA VAL A 54 0.53 0.87 0.72
C VAL A 54 0.36 1.97 -0.31
N LEU A 55 -0.82 2.55 -0.38
CA LEU A 55 -1.23 3.34 -1.52
C LEU A 55 -1.82 4.68 -1.11
N ASP A 56 -1.16 5.77 -1.51
CA ASP A 56 -1.71 7.11 -1.32
C ASP A 56 -2.92 7.28 -2.25
N VAL A 57 -3.96 7.89 -1.76
CA VAL A 57 -5.15 8.17 -2.56
C VAL A 57 -4.87 9.21 -3.64
N HIS A 58 -4.03 10.20 -3.35
CA HIS A 58 -3.71 11.28 -4.29
C HIS A 58 -2.34 11.08 -4.92
N LEU A 59 -2.32 10.69 -6.19
CA LEU A 59 -1.11 10.34 -6.92
C LEU A 59 -0.93 11.15 -8.21
N GLY A 60 -1.46 12.34 -8.26
CA GLY A 60 -1.37 13.16 -9.47
C GLY A 60 -2.39 12.76 -10.51
N SER A 61 -1.95 12.29 -11.68
CA SER A 61 -2.86 12.03 -12.81
C SER A 61 -3.79 10.83 -12.62
N MET A 62 -3.41 9.90 -11.75
CA MET A 62 -4.25 8.75 -11.45
C MET A 62 -4.37 8.64 -9.94
N SER A 63 -5.59 8.56 -9.41
CA SER A 63 -5.77 8.42 -7.97
C SER A 63 -5.49 6.98 -7.51
N GLY A 64 -5.31 6.82 -6.21
CA GLY A 64 -5.16 5.49 -5.63
C GLY A 64 -6.40 4.64 -5.84
N PHE A 65 -7.58 5.25 -5.82
CA PHE A 65 -8.82 4.52 -6.07
C PHE A 65 -8.90 4.04 -7.53
N ASP A 66 -8.43 4.86 -8.47
CA ASP A 66 -8.35 4.45 -9.88
C ASP A 66 -7.39 3.28 -10.06
N LEU A 67 -6.26 3.31 -9.36
CA LEU A 67 -5.32 2.21 -9.40
C LEU A 67 -5.95 0.94 -8.83
N GLN A 68 -6.68 1.06 -7.72
CA GLN A 68 -7.40 -0.08 -7.15
C GLN A 68 -8.35 -0.70 -8.18
N ASP A 69 -9.13 0.14 -8.85
CA ASP A 69 -10.09 -0.33 -9.86
C ASP A 69 -9.37 -1.09 -10.98
N ARG A 70 -8.23 -0.58 -11.42
CA ARG A 70 -7.44 -1.25 -12.45
C ARG A 70 -6.89 -2.59 -11.99
N LEU A 71 -6.41 -2.65 -10.75
CA LEU A 71 -5.88 -3.89 -10.20
C LEU A 71 -6.98 -4.94 -10.06
N ILE A 72 -8.14 -4.55 -9.58
CA ILE A 72 -9.28 -5.46 -9.47
C ILE A 72 -9.66 -6.00 -10.86
N ALA A 73 -9.74 -5.11 -11.84
CA ALA A 73 -10.11 -5.50 -13.20
C ALA A 73 -9.10 -6.47 -13.81
N SER A 74 -7.85 -6.40 -13.41
CA SER A 74 -6.79 -7.29 -13.91
C SER A 74 -6.67 -8.60 -13.12
N GLY A 75 -7.50 -8.79 -12.13
CA GLY A 75 -7.47 -10.01 -11.31
C GLY A 75 -6.44 -10.01 -10.18
N SER A 76 -5.90 -8.84 -9.86
CA SER A 76 -4.94 -8.74 -8.76
C SER A 76 -5.57 -9.12 -7.43
N ARG A 77 -4.81 -9.79 -6.58
CA ARG A 77 -5.24 -10.18 -5.24
C ARG A 77 -4.52 -9.40 -4.15
N VAL A 78 -3.80 -8.35 -4.53
CA VAL A 78 -3.06 -7.57 -3.57
C VAL A 78 -4.01 -6.94 -2.53
N SER A 79 -3.60 -6.95 -1.28
CA SER A 79 -4.33 -6.26 -0.22
C SER A 79 -3.81 -4.83 -0.16
N ILE A 80 -4.72 -3.85 -0.09
CA ILE A 80 -4.35 -2.44 -0.15
C ILE A 80 -4.59 -1.77 1.19
N VAL A 81 -3.55 -1.10 1.71
CA VAL A 81 -3.66 -0.18 2.83
C VAL A 81 -3.64 1.23 2.25
N PHE A 82 -4.77 1.91 2.28
CA PHE A 82 -4.83 3.28 1.78
C PHE A 82 -4.29 4.26 2.80
N ILE A 83 -3.57 5.26 2.31
CA ILE A 83 -3.17 6.41 3.12
C ILE A 83 -3.65 7.66 2.42
N THR A 84 -4.03 8.66 3.18
CA THR A 84 -4.55 9.90 2.60
C THR A 84 -4.29 11.06 3.55
N ALA A 85 -4.25 12.26 3.00
CA ALA A 85 -4.16 13.47 3.82
C ALA A 85 -5.49 13.64 4.57
N HIS A 86 -5.38 14.31 5.71
CA HIS A 86 -6.54 14.60 6.54
C HIS A 86 -7.58 15.41 5.74
N ASP A 87 -8.83 15.01 5.83
CA ASP A 87 -9.98 15.70 5.22
C ASP A 87 -10.11 15.65 3.70
N GLU A 88 -9.22 14.94 2.99
CA GLU A 88 -9.32 14.88 1.54
C GLU A 88 -10.41 13.93 1.05
N VAL A 89 -10.69 12.89 1.80
CA VAL A 89 -11.66 11.86 1.42
C VAL A 89 -12.53 11.54 2.63
N SER A 90 -13.81 11.31 2.41
CA SER A 90 -14.71 10.97 3.51
C SER A 90 -14.36 9.61 4.12
N SER A 91 -14.64 9.46 5.40
CA SER A 91 -14.44 8.19 6.09
C SER A 91 -15.26 7.07 5.46
N ALA A 92 -16.48 7.37 5.04
CA ALA A 92 -17.35 6.38 4.42
C ALA A 92 -16.73 5.83 3.14
N GLU A 93 -16.16 6.70 2.29
CA GLU A 93 -15.53 6.29 1.06
C GLU A 93 -14.27 5.45 1.34
N LEU A 94 -13.47 5.89 2.31
CA LEU A 94 -12.27 5.14 2.68
C LEU A 94 -12.61 3.76 3.23
N GLU A 95 -13.61 3.67 4.10
CA GLU A 95 -14.02 2.40 4.66
C GLU A 95 -14.53 1.44 3.59
N ARG A 96 -15.31 1.96 2.66
CA ARG A 96 -15.82 1.16 1.55
C ARG A 96 -14.68 0.62 0.68
N ARG A 97 -13.71 1.48 0.36
CA ARG A 97 -12.60 1.11 -0.52
C ARG A 97 -11.56 0.22 0.17
N ALA A 98 -11.30 0.49 1.45
CA ALA A 98 -10.31 -0.26 2.21
C ALA A 98 -10.82 -1.64 2.65
N GLY A 99 -12.12 -1.74 2.89
CA GLY A 99 -12.70 -2.98 3.38
C GLY A 99 -12.10 -3.38 4.72
N PRO A 100 -11.93 -4.68 4.96
CA PRO A 100 -11.42 -5.15 6.26
C PRO A 100 -9.94 -4.87 6.49
N VAL A 101 -9.18 -4.49 5.45
CA VAL A 101 -7.75 -4.23 5.60
C VAL A 101 -7.50 -2.96 6.41
N GLY A 102 -8.21 -1.88 6.09
CA GLY A 102 -8.07 -0.64 6.82
C GLY A 102 -7.32 0.45 6.05
N TYR A 103 -7.24 1.60 6.66
CA TYR A 103 -6.61 2.77 6.06
C TYR A 103 -6.04 3.66 7.16
N LEU A 104 -5.20 4.61 6.76
CA LEU A 104 -4.62 5.59 7.68
C LEU A 104 -4.78 7.00 7.11
N ARG A 105 -5.09 7.96 8.00
CA ARG A 105 -5.08 9.37 7.66
C ARG A 105 -3.80 10.01 8.18
N LYS A 106 -3.17 10.82 7.35
CA LYS A 106 -1.99 11.58 7.76
C LYS A 106 -2.43 12.71 8.70
N PRO A 107 -1.68 13.03 9.75
CA PRO A 107 -0.45 12.35 10.16
C PRO A 107 -0.73 11.08 10.94
N PHE A 108 0.16 10.11 10.83
CA PHE A 108 0.08 8.86 11.60
C PHE A 108 1.49 8.43 12.02
N ASP A 109 1.54 7.57 13.03
CA ASP A 109 2.81 7.01 13.50
C ASP A 109 3.23 5.85 12.63
N GLY A 110 4.55 5.63 12.54
CA GLY A 110 5.06 4.44 11.87
C GLY A 110 4.51 3.16 12.46
N ASP A 111 4.26 3.13 13.76
CA ASP A 111 3.69 1.96 14.43
C ASP A 111 2.29 1.62 13.92
N GLN A 112 1.49 2.63 13.59
CA GLN A 112 0.15 2.42 13.04
C GLN A 112 0.24 1.77 11.66
N LEU A 113 1.15 2.24 10.82
CA LEU A 113 1.38 1.65 9.51
C LEU A 113 1.85 0.21 9.65
N LEU A 114 2.83 0.00 10.51
CA LEU A 114 3.41 -1.31 10.72
C LEU A 114 2.36 -2.32 11.20
N ALA A 115 1.48 -1.89 12.10
CA ALA A 115 0.42 -2.76 12.60
C ALA A 115 -0.50 -3.24 11.48
N LEU A 116 -0.92 -2.32 10.60
CA LEU A 116 -1.79 -2.68 9.48
C LEU A 116 -1.08 -3.61 8.50
N VAL A 117 0.15 -3.28 8.15
CA VAL A 117 0.93 -4.08 7.20
C VAL A 117 1.17 -5.48 7.76
N ARG A 118 1.53 -5.58 9.03
CA ARG A 118 1.76 -6.88 9.67
C ARG A 118 0.52 -7.74 9.69
N ARG A 119 -0.65 -7.15 9.90
CA ARG A 119 -1.90 -7.91 9.86
C ARG A 119 -2.11 -8.56 8.49
N VAL A 120 -1.86 -7.82 7.44
CA VAL A 120 -2.00 -8.31 6.07
C VAL A 120 -0.97 -9.40 5.76
N VAL A 121 0.29 -9.11 6.05
CA VAL A 121 1.39 -10.04 5.77
C VAL A 121 1.24 -11.31 6.58
N HIS A 122 0.89 -11.17 7.86
CA HIS A 122 0.71 -12.32 8.75
C HIS A 122 -0.48 -13.18 8.34
N ALA A 123 -1.60 -12.57 7.99
CA ALA A 123 -2.77 -13.30 7.54
C ALA A 123 -2.46 -14.15 6.31
N ARG A 124 -1.71 -13.57 5.36
CA ARG A 124 -1.29 -14.29 4.16
C ARG A 124 -0.37 -15.46 4.48
N SER A 125 0.48 -15.31 5.49
CA SER A 125 1.43 -16.37 5.84
C SER A 125 0.79 -17.54 6.56
N LEU A 126 -0.45 -17.40 7.02
CA LEU A 126 -1.17 -18.48 7.68
C LEU A 126 -1.93 -19.39 6.72
N ARG A 127 -1.87 -19.07 5.44
CA ARG A 127 -2.57 -19.86 4.44
C ARG A 127 -1.80 -21.06 3.96
#